data_f1a705bf237b1c02ba9fe14a0cc6eee8
#
_entry.id   f1a705bf237b1c02ba9fe14a0cc6eee8
#
_cell.length_a   1.000
_cell.length_b   1.000
_cell.length_c   1.000
_cell.angle_alpha   90.00
_cell.angle_beta   90.00
_cell.angle_gamma   90.00
#
_symmetry.space_group_name_H-M   'P 1'
#
loop_
_entity.id
_entity.type
_entity.pdbx_description
1 polymer ?
#
loop_
_entity_poly.entity_id
_entity_poly.type
_entity_poly.pdbx_seq_one_letter_code
_entity_poly.pdbx_strand_id
1 'polypeptide(L)'
;GSEMCIRDRTLGMLKPRLFRNIKRLLLMTGACILLVLFVGIFVGLLVALTPFTLFLTIPFIIAFSVPLALLAPIYLFEDITLMEAFKKTFRLGFATWGGVFLVSLLMGIIANVLQGVTMMPWYIATVVKYFFAMSDVGGSGEVTVSAGYSFFLYLMAIIQTFGAYLAMIFTFVGMAYQYGHASEVVDSITVETDIDNFDKL
;
A
#
# COMPACT_ATOMS: atom_id res chain seq x y z
N GLY A 1 -22.16 12.46 -23.79
CA GLY A 1 -20.94 13.03 -24.43
C GLY A 1 -19.62 12.64 -23.77
N SER A 2 -19.59 11.78 -22.74
CA SER A 2 -18.37 11.46 -21.98
C SER A 2 -17.56 10.25 -22.49
N GLU A 3 -18.12 9.45 -23.38
CA GLU A 3 -17.47 8.22 -23.85
C GLU A 3 -16.44 8.44 -24.96
N MET A 4 -16.44 9.60 -25.61
CA MET A 4 -15.54 9.88 -26.73
C MET A 4 -14.13 10.35 -26.31
N CYS A 5 -13.91 10.72 -25.05
CA CYS A 5 -12.62 11.22 -24.56
C CYS A 5 -11.60 10.13 -24.20
N ILE A 6 -11.98 8.86 -24.20
CA ILE A 6 -11.07 7.75 -23.81
C ILE A 6 -10.24 7.26 -25.01
N ARG A 7 -10.72 7.45 -26.25
CA ARG A 7 -10.14 6.84 -27.44
C ARG A 7 -8.90 7.54 -28.01
N ASP A 8 -8.67 8.82 -27.68
CA ASP A 8 -7.60 9.62 -28.31
C ASP A 8 -6.44 10.00 -27.37
N ARG A 9 -6.24 9.26 -26.28
CA ARG A 9 -5.07 9.48 -25.41
C ARG A 9 -3.83 8.87 -26.05
N THR A 10 -3.12 9.65 -26.86
CA THR A 10 -1.79 9.26 -27.38
C THR A 10 -0.79 9.16 -26.25
N LEU A 11 0.13 8.17 -26.34
CA LEU A 11 1.22 7.93 -25.36
C LEU A 11 2.05 9.20 -25.09
N GLY A 12 2.08 10.16 -26.02
CA GLY A 12 2.76 11.44 -25.85
C GLY A 12 2.12 12.36 -24.80
N MET A 13 0.80 12.30 -24.59
CA MET A 13 0.10 13.08 -23.56
C MET A 13 0.20 12.43 -22.17
N LEU A 14 0.43 11.12 -22.12
CA LEU A 14 0.60 10.37 -20.86
C LEU A 14 1.94 10.66 -20.19
N LYS A 15 3.02 10.87 -20.97
CA LYS A 15 4.38 11.09 -20.47
C LYS A 15 4.49 12.19 -19.41
N PRO A 16 4.08 13.45 -19.66
CA PRO A 16 4.24 14.52 -18.68
C PRO A 16 3.39 14.32 -17.42
N ARG A 17 2.21 13.73 -17.55
CA ARG A 17 1.35 13.39 -16.40
C ARG A 17 1.94 12.26 -15.58
N LEU A 18 2.52 11.26 -16.23
CA LEU A 18 3.18 10.14 -15.57
C LEU A 18 4.40 10.62 -14.76
N PHE A 19 5.27 11.45 -15.34
CA PHE A 19 6.44 12.00 -14.64
C PHE A 19 6.03 12.88 -13.45
N ARG A 20 4.97 13.68 -13.59
CA ARG A 20 4.45 14.47 -12.47
C ARG A 20 3.96 13.57 -11.34
N ASN A 21 3.22 12.53 -11.67
CA ASN A 21 2.70 11.59 -10.67
C ASN A 21 3.80 10.76 -10.01
N ILE A 22 4.85 10.37 -10.76
CA ILE A 22 6.03 9.69 -10.20
C ILE A 22 6.74 10.60 -9.19
N LYS A 23 6.97 11.88 -9.52
CA LYS A 23 7.58 12.82 -8.59
C LYS A 23 6.75 13.00 -7.32
N ARG A 24 5.43 13.11 -7.45
CA ARG A 24 4.50 13.19 -6.31
C ARG A 24 4.56 11.92 -5.46
N LEU A 25 4.54 10.75 -6.10
CA LEU A 25 4.64 9.46 -5.41
C LEU A 25 5.95 9.32 -4.64
N LEU A 26 7.09 9.70 -5.25
CA LEU A 26 8.40 9.67 -4.59
C LEU A 26 8.44 10.61 -3.38
N LEU A 27 7.88 11.81 -3.51
CA LEU A 27 7.82 12.77 -2.41
C LEU A 27 6.94 12.25 -1.26
N MET A 28 5.77 11.68 -1.57
CA MET A 28 4.89 11.04 -0.58
C MET A 28 5.59 9.86 0.12
N THR A 29 6.23 8.98 -0.66
CA THR A 29 6.96 7.83 -0.11
C THR A 29 8.10 8.28 0.79
N GLY A 30 8.87 9.28 0.37
CA GLY A 30 9.94 9.87 1.19
C GLY A 30 9.42 10.46 2.51
N ALA A 31 8.30 11.19 2.46
CA ALA A 31 7.66 11.74 3.65
C ALA A 31 7.14 10.63 4.60
N CYS A 32 6.54 9.57 4.05
CA CYS A 32 6.11 8.42 4.84
C CYS A 32 7.29 7.70 5.50
N ILE A 33 8.41 7.52 4.79
CA ILE A 33 9.63 6.92 5.36
C ILE A 33 10.16 7.79 6.51
N LEU A 34 10.26 9.11 6.32
CA LEU A 34 10.68 10.03 7.38
C LEU A 34 9.75 9.98 8.59
N LEU A 35 8.43 9.93 8.37
CA LEU A 35 7.45 9.80 9.44
C LEU A 35 7.62 8.49 10.21
N VAL A 36 7.79 7.37 9.52
CA VAL A 36 8.01 6.05 10.14
C VAL A 36 9.32 6.04 10.94
N LEU A 37 10.40 6.61 10.41
CA LEU A 37 11.68 6.74 11.11
C LEU A 37 11.54 7.59 12.37
N PHE A 38 10.86 8.74 12.26
CA PHE A 38 10.64 9.63 13.41
C PHE A 38 9.82 8.94 14.50
N VAL A 39 8.71 8.30 14.14
CA VAL A 39 7.88 7.54 15.09
C VAL A 39 8.65 6.38 15.68
N GLY A 40 9.43 5.65 14.87
CA GLY A 40 10.25 4.52 15.32
C GLY A 40 11.32 4.94 16.34
N ILE A 41 12.02 6.05 16.10
CA ILE A 41 13.00 6.60 17.05
C ILE A 41 12.31 7.03 18.35
N PHE A 42 11.17 7.73 18.24
CA PHE A 42 10.42 8.19 19.39
C PHE A 42 9.91 7.01 20.26
N VAL A 43 9.35 5.99 19.64
CA VAL A 43 8.89 4.76 20.32
C VAL A 43 10.08 4.02 20.93
N GLY A 44 11.20 3.92 20.21
CA GLY A 44 12.41 3.28 20.70
C GLY A 44 12.94 3.95 21.98
N LEU A 45 12.93 5.29 22.02
CA LEU A 45 13.30 6.05 23.22
C LEU A 45 12.33 5.80 24.39
N LEU A 46 11.02 5.75 24.13
CA LEU A 46 10.02 5.44 25.15
C LEU A 46 10.21 4.04 25.73
N VAL A 47 10.47 3.05 24.89
CA VAL A 47 10.70 1.65 25.31
C VAL A 47 11.99 1.51 26.09
N ALA A 48 13.02 2.27 25.73
CA ALA A 48 14.28 2.30 26.50
C ALA A 48 14.11 2.87 27.92
N LEU A 49 13.13 3.76 28.13
CA LEU A 49 12.80 4.26 29.47
C LEU A 49 12.03 3.22 30.29
N THR A 50 10.99 2.64 29.72
CA THR A 50 10.18 1.59 30.37
C THR A 50 9.53 0.69 29.32
N PRO A 51 9.77 -0.65 29.30
CA PRO A 51 9.12 -1.57 28.37
C PRO A 51 7.59 -1.58 28.45
N PHE A 52 7.04 -1.17 29.60
CA PHE A 52 5.59 -1.06 29.83
C PHE A 52 4.90 -0.03 28.90
N THR A 53 5.65 0.94 28.39
CA THR A 53 5.13 1.93 27.43
C THR A 53 4.65 1.31 26.12
N LEU A 54 5.14 0.12 25.75
CA LEU A 54 4.65 -0.61 24.56
C LEU A 54 3.15 -0.89 24.63
N PHE A 55 2.64 -1.22 25.81
CA PHE A 55 1.21 -1.52 25.98
C PHE A 55 0.30 -0.34 25.61
N LEU A 56 0.76 0.87 25.87
CA LEU A 56 0.04 2.11 25.51
C LEU A 56 0.33 2.56 24.08
N THR A 57 1.57 2.42 23.64
CA THR A 57 2.04 2.93 22.35
C THR A 57 1.49 2.14 21.17
N ILE A 58 1.34 0.81 21.28
CA ILE A 58 0.82 -0.05 20.21
C ILE A 58 -0.62 0.33 19.80
N PRO A 59 -1.60 0.43 20.72
CA PRO A 59 -2.96 0.87 20.35
C PRO A 59 -2.99 2.26 19.72
N PHE A 60 -2.13 3.18 20.23
CA PHE A 60 -2.04 4.53 19.69
C PHE A 60 -1.50 4.55 18.25
N ILE A 61 -0.44 3.78 17.96
CA ILE A 61 0.10 3.64 16.61
C ILE A 61 -0.97 3.06 15.66
N ILE A 62 -1.69 2.01 16.08
CA ILE A 62 -2.76 1.43 15.28
C ILE A 62 -3.85 2.47 14.99
N ALA A 63 -4.31 3.21 16.01
CA ALA A 63 -5.35 4.22 15.85
C ALA A 63 -4.97 5.32 14.84
N PHE A 64 -3.69 5.73 14.81
CA PHE A 64 -3.19 6.76 13.89
C PHE A 64 -2.77 6.21 12.52
N SER A 65 -2.38 4.93 12.43
CA SER A 65 -2.02 4.32 11.14
C SER A 65 -3.23 4.07 10.23
N VAL A 66 -4.40 3.80 10.80
CA VAL A 66 -5.64 3.57 10.04
C VAL A 66 -6.00 4.78 9.16
N PRO A 67 -6.12 6.01 9.66
CA PRO A 67 -6.33 7.19 8.82
C PRO A 67 -5.28 7.35 7.72
N LEU A 68 -4.00 7.08 8.01
CA LEU A 68 -2.90 7.22 7.05
C LEU A 68 -3.05 6.33 5.81
N ALA A 69 -3.82 5.26 5.87
CA ALA A 69 -4.13 4.43 4.72
C ALA A 69 -4.86 5.19 3.59
N LEU A 70 -5.58 6.27 3.92
CA LEU A 70 -6.23 7.16 2.93
C LEU A 70 -5.27 8.17 2.29
N LEU A 71 -4.04 8.32 2.78
CA LEU A 71 -3.09 9.32 2.27
C LEU A 71 -2.77 9.12 0.78
N ALA A 72 -2.55 7.87 0.37
CA ALA A 72 -2.20 7.55 -1.01
C ALA A 72 -3.32 7.91 -1.99
N PRO A 73 -4.59 7.47 -1.84
CA PRO A 73 -5.65 7.88 -2.73
C PRO A 73 -5.91 9.38 -2.70
N ILE A 74 -5.95 10.03 -1.54
CA ILE A 74 -6.16 11.47 -1.44
C ILE A 74 -5.10 12.23 -2.24
N TYR A 75 -3.82 11.95 -1.99
CA TYR A 75 -2.73 12.69 -2.62
C TYR A 75 -2.59 12.42 -4.12
N LEU A 76 -2.98 11.23 -4.60
CA LEU A 76 -2.91 10.88 -6.02
C LEU A 76 -4.12 11.39 -6.82
N PHE A 77 -5.32 11.44 -6.22
CA PHE A 77 -6.53 11.88 -6.91
C PHE A 77 -6.74 13.39 -6.85
N GLU A 78 -6.27 14.03 -5.78
CA GLU A 78 -6.39 15.48 -5.63
C GLU A 78 -5.08 16.20 -5.95
N ASP A 79 -5.19 17.35 -6.65
CA ASP A 79 -4.02 18.20 -6.96
C ASP A 79 -3.72 19.18 -5.81
N ILE A 80 -3.53 18.64 -4.60
CA ILE A 80 -3.24 19.38 -3.37
C ILE A 80 -1.79 19.19 -2.92
N THR A 81 -1.34 20.05 -2.00
CA THR A 81 -0.02 19.92 -1.38
C THR A 81 0.02 18.73 -0.42
N LEU A 82 1.22 18.19 -0.17
CA LEU A 82 1.40 17.06 0.74
C LEU A 82 0.85 17.36 2.16
N MET A 83 1.06 18.59 2.65
CA MET A 83 0.57 18.99 3.98
C MET A 83 -0.96 19.07 4.05
N GLU A 84 -1.60 19.55 2.99
CA GLU A 84 -3.07 19.54 2.87
C GLU A 84 -3.61 18.12 2.79
N ALA A 85 -2.93 17.24 2.02
CA ALA A 85 -3.27 15.83 1.97
C ALA A 85 -3.20 15.17 3.35
N PHE A 86 -2.16 15.43 4.15
CA PHE A 86 -2.08 14.95 5.53
C PHE A 86 -3.24 15.45 6.39
N LYS A 87 -3.55 16.75 6.36
CA LYS A 87 -4.67 17.32 7.12
C LYS A 87 -6.00 16.67 6.71
N LYS A 88 -6.24 16.53 5.41
CA LYS A 88 -7.45 15.92 4.87
C LYS A 88 -7.54 14.44 5.23
N THR A 89 -6.43 13.72 5.17
CA THR A 89 -6.32 12.30 5.56
C THR A 89 -6.77 12.08 7.00
N PHE A 90 -6.30 12.89 7.94
CA PHE A 90 -6.72 12.79 9.33
C PHE A 90 -8.16 13.22 9.53
N ARG A 91 -8.62 14.28 8.87
CA ARG A 91 -10.02 14.72 8.95
C ARG A 91 -10.99 13.64 8.48
N LEU A 92 -10.80 13.11 7.26
CA LEU A 92 -11.65 12.07 6.70
C LEU A 92 -11.46 10.74 7.43
N GLY A 93 -10.23 10.36 7.69
CA GLY A 93 -9.89 9.07 8.30
C GLY A 93 -10.38 8.93 9.73
N PHE A 94 -10.38 9.98 10.55
CA PHE A 94 -10.98 9.92 11.89
C PHE A 94 -12.50 9.99 11.83
N ALA A 95 -13.08 10.78 10.94
CA ALA A 95 -14.54 10.83 10.79
C ALA A 95 -15.14 9.50 10.34
N THR A 96 -14.42 8.72 9.53
CA THR A 96 -14.86 7.42 9.01
C THR A 96 -13.96 6.27 9.48
N TRP A 97 -13.36 6.38 10.67
CA TRP A 97 -12.31 5.47 11.17
C TRP A 97 -12.71 3.99 11.11
N GLY A 98 -13.94 3.66 11.53
CA GLY A 98 -14.46 2.29 11.50
C GLY A 98 -14.55 1.71 10.09
N GLY A 99 -15.00 2.50 9.12
CA GLY A 99 -15.07 2.10 7.72
C GLY A 99 -13.67 1.90 7.12
N VAL A 100 -12.75 2.84 7.34
CA VAL A 100 -11.37 2.74 6.90
C VAL A 100 -10.68 1.52 7.49
N PHE A 101 -10.86 1.27 8.79
CA PHE A 101 -10.33 0.10 9.48
C PHE A 101 -10.86 -1.20 8.88
N LEU A 102 -12.18 -1.32 8.72
CA LEU A 102 -12.82 -2.53 8.20
C LEU A 102 -12.38 -2.83 6.77
N VAL A 103 -12.37 -1.83 5.88
CA VAL A 103 -11.94 -2.01 4.50
C VAL A 103 -10.46 -2.34 4.43
N SER A 104 -9.60 -1.67 5.22
CA SER A 104 -8.17 -1.98 5.30
C SER A 104 -7.93 -3.42 5.76
N LEU A 105 -8.68 -3.88 6.76
CA LEU A 105 -8.61 -5.24 7.28
C LEU A 105 -9.03 -6.27 6.23
N LEU A 106 -10.18 -6.07 5.58
CA LEU A 106 -10.68 -6.97 4.54
C LEU A 106 -9.74 -7.05 3.34
N MET A 107 -9.29 -5.89 2.83
CA MET A 107 -8.34 -5.84 1.72
C MET A 107 -6.99 -6.45 2.11
N GLY A 108 -6.54 -6.24 3.35
CA GLY A 108 -5.35 -6.87 3.90
C GLY A 108 -5.46 -8.40 3.95
N ILE A 109 -6.58 -8.95 4.39
CA ILE A 109 -6.83 -10.40 4.39
C ILE A 109 -6.80 -10.97 2.97
N ILE A 110 -7.54 -10.34 2.03
CA ILE A 110 -7.59 -10.78 0.62
C ILE A 110 -6.19 -10.73 0.01
N ALA A 111 -5.47 -9.63 0.21
CA ALA A 111 -4.11 -9.45 -0.29
C ALA A 111 -3.14 -10.51 0.28
N ASN A 112 -3.23 -10.80 1.58
CA ASN A 112 -2.39 -11.82 2.23
C ASN A 112 -2.71 -13.24 1.73
N VAL A 113 -3.99 -13.59 1.53
CA VAL A 113 -4.37 -14.88 0.95
C VAL A 113 -3.83 -15.01 -0.48
N LEU A 114 -4.03 -13.99 -1.31
CA LEU A 114 -3.55 -13.99 -2.70
C LEU A 114 -2.02 -14.10 -2.77
N GLN A 115 -1.31 -13.33 -1.95
CA GLN A 115 0.14 -13.37 -1.86
C GLN A 115 0.63 -14.71 -1.29
N GLY A 116 -0.04 -15.26 -0.30
CA GLY A 116 0.28 -16.55 0.30
C GLY A 116 0.24 -17.69 -0.72
N VAL A 117 -0.83 -17.74 -1.53
CA VAL A 117 -0.97 -18.75 -2.60
C VAL A 117 0.15 -18.62 -3.63
N THR A 118 0.50 -17.42 -4.06
CA THR A 118 1.56 -17.20 -5.06
C THR A 118 2.96 -17.37 -4.50
N MET A 119 3.17 -17.18 -3.19
CA MET A 119 4.45 -17.32 -2.50
C MET A 119 4.78 -18.79 -2.18
N MET A 120 3.78 -19.65 -1.95
CA MET A 120 3.96 -21.05 -1.54
C MET A 120 4.93 -21.84 -2.42
N PRO A 121 4.80 -21.85 -3.76
CA PRO A 121 5.70 -22.64 -4.62
C PRO A 121 7.17 -22.22 -4.47
N TRP A 122 7.42 -20.91 -4.41
CA TRP A 122 8.79 -20.38 -4.21
C TRP A 122 9.32 -20.72 -2.82
N TYR A 123 8.48 -20.61 -1.79
CA TYR A 123 8.86 -20.91 -0.42
C TYR A 123 9.23 -22.40 -0.26
N ILE A 124 8.39 -23.31 -0.77
CA ILE A 124 8.66 -24.76 -0.73
C ILE A 124 9.95 -25.08 -1.45
N ALA A 125 10.15 -24.54 -2.65
CA ALA A 125 11.37 -24.76 -3.41
C ALA A 125 12.62 -24.24 -2.66
N THR A 126 12.50 -23.09 -2.00
CA THR A 126 13.61 -22.52 -1.20
C THR A 126 13.92 -23.37 0.01
N VAL A 127 12.92 -23.86 0.74
CA VAL A 127 13.10 -24.75 1.90
C VAL A 127 13.77 -26.06 1.48
N VAL A 128 13.33 -26.66 0.37
CA VAL A 128 13.95 -27.88 -0.21
C VAL A 128 15.43 -27.64 -0.51
N LYS A 129 15.77 -26.50 -1.11
CA LYS A 129 17.16 -26.10 -1.35
C LYS A 129 17.99 -26.08 -0.06
N TYR A 130 17.48 -25.43 0.97
CA TYR A 130 18.19 -25.34 2.26
C TYR A 130 18.30 -26.70 2.98
N PHE A 131 17.27 -27.56 2.85
CA PHE A 131 17.30 -28.89 3.45
C PHE A 131 18.40 -29.76 2.83
N PHE A 132 18.53 -29.76 1.50
CA PHE A 132 19.64 -30.46 0.84
C PHE A 132 21.00 -29.84 1.17
N ALA A 133 21.07 -28.53 1.31
CA ALA A 133 22.27 -27.84 1.76
C ALA A 133 22.74 -28.27 3.14
N MET A 134 21.82 -28.47 4.06
CA MET A 134 22.14 -28.91 5.43
C MET A 134 22.51 -30.39 5.51
N SER A 135 21.97 -31.24 4.62
CA SER A 135 22.34 -32.66 4.59
C SER A 135 23.73 -32.92 3.99
N ASP A 136 24.26 -32.00 3.18
CA ASP A 136 25.58 -32.04 2.58
C ASP A 136 26.72 -31.49 3.48
N VAL A 137 26.43 -31.13 4.73
CA VAL A 137 27.39 -30.55 5.71
C VAL A 137 28.58 -31.49 6.07
N GLY A 138 28.64 -32.71 5.51
CA GLY A 138 29.83 -33.60 5.59
C GLY A 138 30.93 -33.30 4.57
N GLY A 139 30.74 -32.42 3.59
CA GLY A 139 31.69 -32.07 2.54
C GLY A 139 31.66 -30.60 2.17
N SER A 140 32.75 -29.95 2.17
CA SER A 140 33.16 -28.65 1.57
C SER A 140 32.23 -27.44 1.54
N GLY A 141 31.11 -27.40 2.23
CA GLY A 141 30.37 -26.13 2.53
C GLY A 141 29.76 -25.37 1.36
N GLU A 142 29.95 -25.72 0.10
CA GLU A 142 29.35 -25.08 -1.06
C GLU A 142 28.17 -25.88 -1.58
N VAL A 143 26.96 -25.33 -1.42
CA VAL A 143 25.75 -25.89 -2.00
C VAL A 143 25.75 -25.65 -3.48
N THR A 144 26.31 -26.58 -4.27
CA THR A 144 26.21 -26.54 -5.72
C THR A 144 24.81 -26.95 -6.17
N VAL A 145 23.93 -25.98 -6.30
CA VAL A 145 22.59 -26.21 -6.86
C VAL A 145 22.70 -26.32 -8.38
N SER A 146 22.06 -27.32 -8.98
CA SER A 146 22.09 -27.45 -10.45
C SER A 146 21.51 -26.21 -11.13
N ALA A 147 22.07 -25.84 -12.30
CA ALA A 147 21.60 -24.70 -13.08
C ALA A 147 20.09 -24.76 -13.37
N GLY A 148 19.56 -25.98 -13.61
CA GLY A 148 18.12 -26.20 -13.82
C GLY A 148 17.27 -25.87 -12.60
N TYR A 149 17.74 -26.20 -11.40
CA TYR A 149 17.01 -25.86 -10.17
C TYR A 149 17.06 -24.36 -9.87
N SER A 150 18.18 -23.71 -10.16
CA SER A 150 18.31 -22.25 -10.04
C SER A 150 17.36 -21.51 -11.00
N PHE A 151 17.21 -22.00 -12.23
CA PHE A 151 16.25 -21.49 -13.19
C PHE A 151 14.79 -21.69 -12.71
N PHE A 152 14.48 -22.87 -12.17
CA PHE A 152 13.16 -23.13 -11.58
C PHE A 152 12.84 -22.18 -10.43
N LEU A 153 13.77 -21.93 -9.50
CA LEU A 153 13.62 -20.96 -8.42
C LEU A 153 13.36 -19.54 -8.96
N TYR A 154 14.04 -19.18 -10.03
CA TYR A 154 13.85 -17.89 -10.69
C TYR A 154 12.43 -17.74 -11.26
N LEU A 155 11.89 -18.76 -11.92
CA LEU A 155 10.51 -18.77 -12.41
C LEU A 155 9.50 -18.64 -11.25
N MET A 156 9.72 -19.36 -10.15
CA MET A 156 8.86 -19.25 -8.98
C MET A 156 8.92 -17.86 -8.34
N ALA A 157 10.08 -17.21 -8.33
CA ALA A 157 10.24 -15.83 -7.87
C ALA A 157 9.46 -14.82 -8.74
N ILE A 158 9.40 -15.03 -10.06
CA ILE A 158 8.58 -14.22 -10.96
C ILE A 158 7.10 -14.34 -10.60
N ILE A 159 6.59 -15.57 -10.40
CA ILE A 159 5.19 -15.82 -10.04
C ILE A 159 4.86 -15.14 -8.69
N GLN A 160 5.75 -15.28 -7.72
CA GLN A 160 5.61 -14.62 -6.41
C GLN A 160 5.54 -13.09 -6.55
N THR A 161 6.43 -12.51 -7.35
CA THR A 161 6.48 -11.06 -7.58
C THR A 161 5.20 -10.57 -8.25
N PHE A 162 4.71 -11.30 -9.24
CA PHE A 162 3.43 -11.00 -9.89
C PHE A 162 2.26 -11.02 -8.89
N GLY A 163 2.21 -12.02 -8.01
CA GLY A 163 1.21 -12.11 -6.95
C GLY A 163 1.28 -10.94 -5.97
N ALA A 164 2.48 -10.48 -5.61
CA ALA A 164 2.67 -9.32 -4.76
C ALA A 164 2.12 -8.02 -5.42
N TYR A 165 2.37 -7.82 -6.71
CA TYR A 165 1.78 -6.68 -7.44
C TYR A 165 0.26 -6.75 -7.53
N LEU A 166 -0.32 -7.93 -7.76
CA LEU A 166 -1.78 -8.10 -7.74
C LEU A 166 -2.35 -7.74 -6.36
N ALA A 167 -1.76 -8.24 -5.28
CA ALA A 167 -2.19 -7.94 -3.91
C ALA A 167 -2.13 -6.43 -3.62
N MET A 168 -1.09 -5.74 -4.08
CA MET A 168 -0.94 -4.29 -3.98
C MET A 168 -2.06 -3.54 -4.73
N ILE A 169 -2.38 -3.95 -5.96
CA ILE A 169 -3.45 -3.35 -6.76
C ILE A 169 -4.80 -3.50 -6.06
N PHE A 170 -5.13 -4.68 -5.55
CA PHE A 170 -6.37 -4.92 -4.81
C PHE A 170 -6.47 -4.01 -3.58
N THR A 171 -5.42 -3.90 -2.80
CA THR A 171 -5.39 -3.04 -1.62
C THR A 171 -5.59 -1.57 -2.01
N PHE A 172 -4.92 -1.11 -3.06
CA PHE A 172 -5.04 0.27 -3.52
C PHE A 172 -6.45 0.60 -4.01
N VAL A 173 -7.06 -0.30 -4.81
CA VAL A 173 -8.44 -0.13 -5.29
C VAL A 173 -9.44 -0.09 -4.14
N GLY A 174 -9.30 -0.97 -3.15
CA GLY A 174 -10.15 -0.96 -1.96
C GLY A 174 -10.06 0.35 -1.17
N MET A 175 -8.83 0.88 -1.01
CA MET A 175 -8.62 2.16 -0.33
C MET A 175 -9.12 3.35 -1.15
N ALA A 176 -9.05 3.29 -2.48
CA ALA A 176 -9.63 4.32 -3.36
C ALA A 176 -11.17 4.36 -3.24
N TYR A 177 -11.81 3.20 -3.15
CA TYR A 177 -13.25 3.11 -2.89
C TYR A 177 -13.63 3.69 -1.52
N GLN A 178 -12.84 3.35 -0.49
CA GLN A 178 -13.07 3.88 0.85
C GLN A 178 -12.86 5.39 0.92
N TYR A 179 -11.89 5.93 0.17
CA TYR A 179 -11.70 7.37 0.04
C TYR A 179 -12.94 8.03 -0.58
N GLY A 180 -13.49 7.47 -1.67
CA GLY A 180 -14.73 7.96 -2.29
C GLY A 180 -15.88 8.02 -1.28
N HIS A 181 -16.11 6.94 -0.53
CA HIS A 181 -17.12 6.91 0.52
C HIS A 181 -16.86 7.95 1.62
N ALA A 182 -15.63 8.06 2.11
CA ALA A 182 -15.28 9.01 3.16
C ALA A 182 -15.45 10.47 2.72
N SER A 183 -15.12 10.78 1.47
CA SER A 183 -15.31 12.13 0.90
C SER A 183 -16.77 12.49 0.74
N GLU A 184 -17.64 11.55 0.34
CA GLU A 184 -19.08 11.77 0.27
C GLU A 184 -19.70 12.02 1.65
N VAL A 185 -19.31 11.24 2.66
CA VAL A 185 -19.83 11.36 4.03
C VAL A 185 -19.41 12.67 4.70
N VAL A 186 -18.18 13.14 4.45
CA VAL A 186 -17.62 14.29 5.17
C VAL A 186 -17.73 15.59 4.38
N ASP A 187 -17.51 15.55 3.07
CA ASP A 187 -17.42 16.72 2.20
C ASP A 187 -18.70 16.91 1.34
N SER A 188 -19.61 15.91 1.30
CA SER A 188 -20.89 15.92 0.55
C SER A 188 -20.75 16.37 -0.91
N ILE A 189 -19.68 15.95 -1.57
CA ILE A 189 -19.24 16.46 -2.90
C ILE A 189 -20.31 16.28 -3.97
N THR A 190 -21.04 15.14 -3.97
CA THR A 190 -22.07 14.86 -4.95
C THR A 190 -23.27 15.80 -4.78
N VAL A 191 -23.69 16.05 -3.54
CA VAL A 191 -24.82 16.91 -3.22
C VAL A 191 -24.53 18.36 -3.61
N GLU A 192 -23.32 18.86 -3.35
CA GLU A 192 -22.91 20.22 -3.71
C GLU A 192 -22.87 20.37 -5.24
N THR A 193 -22.33 19.39 -5.97
CA THR A 193 -22.30 19.40 -7.45
C THR A 193 -23.69 19.35 -8.06
N ASP A 194 -24.62 18.61 -7.46
CA ASP A 194 -26.00 18.53 -7.95
C ASP A 194 -26.75 19.84 -7.71
N ILE A 195 -26.56 20.49 -6.57
CA ILE A 195 -27.14 21.84 -6.29
C ILE A 195 -26.62 22.85 -7.31
N ASP A 196 -25.32 22.90 -7.58
CA ASP A 196 -24.72 23.80 -8.58
C ASP A 196 -25.22 23.56 -10.01
N ASN A 197 -25.65 22.34 -10.32
CA ASN A 197 -26.24 22.02 -11.62
C ASN A 197 -27.72 22.38 -11.70
N PHE A 198 -28.46 22.40 -10.60
CA PHE A 198 -29.85 22.90 -10.58
C PHE A 198 -29.96 24.40 -10.85
N ASP A 199 -28.98 25.19 -10.39
CA ASP A 199 -28.93 26.64 -10.67
C ASP A 199 -28.62 26.98 -12.14
N LYS A 200 -28.26 25.99 -12.97
CA LYS A 200 -27.97 26.14 -14.41
C LYS A 200 -29.07 25.64 -15.32
N LEU A 201 -30.19 25.12 -14.78
CA LEU A 201 -31.40 24.74 -15.51
C LEU A 201 -32.43 25.86 -15.55
#